data_6b2a1277b7a6e7829f967ca0a7396cc0
#
_entry.id   6b2a1277b7a6e7829f967ca0a7396cc0
#
_cell.length_a   1.000
_cell.length_b   1.000
_cell.length_c   1.000
_cell.angle_alpha   90.00
_cell.angle_beta   90.00
_cell.angle_gamma   90.00
#
_symmetry.space_group_name_H-M   'P 1'
#
loop_
_entity.id
_entity.type
_entity.pdbx_description
1 polymer ?
#
loop_
_entity_poly.entity_id
_entity_poly.type
_entity_poly.pdbx_seq_one_letter_code
_entity_poly.pdbx_strand_id
1 'polypeptide(L)'
;MTTQFIDIARRAAADGQITAESLLGLRREGWGDGVITRAEAEVLFALNHALAERTPEWCDFFVEAVGELVLNGSPPRLQCSLEEAEWLIAQIDRDGVVDSMVELEAVVRIIERAENVPDRLKTYVLDQIERVVLSGTGPTRCGGHLAATHITAAECRIIRRVIFASGSCAPAAVSRFEAEMLFRLKDATLAEENAAEWDDLFIDGVANFLKGFTHHNAQLSHERKRELEAFIAAENRANIGRFIGRVIREVPHVGNHFGLVFGKKQSSGLDYSARAAEGEKVTDYESAWLESMIDADGEVDELESRLIARLAAED
;
A
#
# COMPACT_ATOMS: atom_id res chain seq x y z
N MET A 1 23.81 2.55 -15.04
CA MET A 1 23.59 1.20 -15.66
C MET A 1 24.83 0.77 -16.39
N THR A 2 25.38 -0.40 -16.04
CA THR A 2 26.59 -0.96 -16.67
C THR A 2 26.24 -1.75 -17.93
N THR A 3 27.18 -1.82 -18.91
CA THR A 3 27.01 -2.68 -20.09
C THR A 3 26.83 -4.15 -19.67
N GLN A 4 27.51 -4.58 -18.62
CA GLN A 4 27.44 -5.93 -18.09
C GLN A 4 26.04 -6.29 -17.54
N PHE A 5 25.37 -5.35 -16.87
CA PHE A 5 24.00 -5.54 -16.41
C PHE A 5 23.05 -5.85 -17.58
N ILE A 6 23.12 -5.02 -18.63
CA ILE A 6 22.31 -5.21 -19.85
C ILE A 6 22.61 -6.56 -20.51
N ASP A 7 23.88 -6.94 -20.61
CA ASP A 7 24.28 -8.18 -21.29
C ASP A 7 23.84 -9.44 -20.53
N ILE A 8 23.84 -9.40 -19.18
CA ILE A 8 23.30 -10.49 -18.36
C ILE A 8 21.79 -10.59 -18.58
N ALA A 9 21.06 -9.47 -18.45
CA ALA A 9 19.61 -9.44 -18.61
C ALA A 9 19.20 -9.90 -20.03
N ARG A 10 19.88 -9.44 -21.07
CA ARG A 10 19.59 -9.82 -22.47
C ARG A 10 19.80 -11.33 -22.71
N ARG A 11 20.86 -11.93 -22.16
CA ARG A 11 21.09 -13.38 -22.27
C ARG A 11 20.00 -14.15 -21.56
N ALA A 12 19.68 -13.81 -20.31
CA ALA A 12 18.61 -14.46 -19.56
C ALA A 12 17.24 -14.33 -20.26
N ALA A 13 16.94 -13.17 -20.87
CA ALA A 13 15.72 -12.97 -21.64
C ALA A 13 15.69 -13.83 -22.92
N ALA A 14 16.83 -13.96 -23.63
CA ALA A 14 16.94 -14.80 -24.83
C ALA A 14 16.78 -16.29 -24.49
N ASP A 15 17.28 -16.71 -23.33
CA ASP A 15 17.18 -18.09 -22.85
C ASP A 15 15.82 -18.40 -22.22
N GLY A 16 15.02 -17.36 -21.91
CA GLY A 16 13.74 -17.47 -21.20
C GLY A 16 13.86 -17.95 -19.74
N GLN A 17 15.09 -17.99 -19.22
CA GLN A 17 15.43 -18.51 -17.89
C GLN A 17 16.50 -17.64 -17.23
N ILE A 18 16.47 -17.58 -15.89
CA ILE A 18 17.53 -16.93 -15.12
C ILE A 18 18.24 -17.94 -14.23
N THR A 19 19.57 -17.99 -14.34
CA THR A 19 20.41 -18.83 -13.50
C THR A 19 20.80 -18.10 -12.20
N ALA A 20 21.18 -18.84 -11.17
CA ALA A 20 21.68 -18.27 -9.92
C ALA A 20 22.91 -17.37 -10.15
N GLU A 21 23.79 -17.74 -11.11
CA GLU A 21 24.96 -16.94 -11.48
C GLU A 21 24.54 -15.61 -12.14
N SER A 22 23.57 -15.65 -13.07
CA SER A 22 23.03 -14.46 -13.73
C SER A 22 22.37 -13.54 -12.71
N LEU A 23 21.60 -14.09 -11.76
CA LEU A 23 20.96 -13.34 -10.69
C LEU A 23 21.98 -12.64 -9.78
N LEU A 24 23.04 -13.35 -9.36
CA LEU A 24 24.13 -12.75 -8.59
C LEU A 24 24.87 -11.67 -9.38
N GLY A 25 25.04 -11.86 -10.68
CA GLY A 25 25.60 -10.86 -11.58
C GLY A 25 24.75 -9.59 -11.64
N LEU A 26 23.44 -9.72 -11.84
CA LEU A 26 22.50 -8.57 -11.83
C LEU A 26 22.51 -7.86 -10.49
N ARG A 27 22.51 -8.59 -9.37
CA ARG A 27 22.58 -8.01 -8.04
C ARG A 27 23.86 -7.21 -7.84
N ARG A 28 25.01 -7.75 -8.22
CA ARG A 28 26.30 -7.07 -8.06
C ARG A 28 26.41 -5.82 -8.93
N GLU A 29 25.95 -5.90 -10.18
CA GLU A 29 26.04 -4.77 -11.12
C GLU A 29 25.00 -3.68 -10.83
N GLY A 30 23.77 -4.05 -10.41
CA GLY A 30 22.70 -3.10 -10.09
C GLY A 30 22.94 -2.32 -8.81
N TRP A 31 23.60 -2.93 -7.81
CA TRP A 31 23.98 -2.22 -6.56
C TRP A 31 25.46 -1.84 -6.52
N GLY A 32 26.17 -1.86 -7.63
CA GLY A 32 27.59 -1.53 -7.68
C GLY A 32 27.92 -0.10 -7.25
N ASP A 33 26.98 0.83 -7.48
CA ASP A 33 27.01 2.22 -7.02
C ASP A 33 26.09 2.50 -5.82
N GLY A 34 25.45 1.45 -5.28
CA GLY A 34 24.58 1.51 -4.10
C GLY A 34 23.11 1.85 -4.40
N VAL A 35 22.71 2.07 -5.65
CA VAL A 35 21.36 2.50 -6.03
C VAL A 35 20.91 1.81 -7.32
N ILE A 36 19.72 1.25 -7.34
CA ILE A 36 19.06 0.83 -8.57
C ILE A 36 18.52 2.06 -9.30
N THR A 37 18.84 2.20 -10.57
CA THR A 37 18.33 3.29 -11.42
C THR A 37 17.03 2.89 -12.11
N ARG A 38 16.24 3.89 -12.54
CA ARG A 38 15.01 3.67 -13.33
C ARG A 38 15.26 2.82 -14.59
N ALA A 39 16.36 3.10 -15.28
CA ALA A 39 16.74 2.34 -16.50
C ALA A 39 17.08 0.88 -16.20
N GLU A 40 17.66 0.57 -15.04
CA GLU A 40 17.90 -0.80 -14.61
C GLU A 40 16.61 -1.51 -14.24
N ALA A 41 15.69 -0.84 -13.55
CA ALA A 41 14.39 -1.40 -13.25
C ALA A 41 13.57 -1.68 -14.52
N GLU A 42 13.59 -0.81 -15.51
CA GLU A 42 12.94 -1.05 -16.82
C GLU A 42 13.50 -2.30 -17.53
N VAL A 43 14.80 -2.55 -17.43
CA VAL A 43 15.42 -3.79 -17.91
C VAL A 43 14.95 -5.00 -17.11
N LEU A 44 14.77 -4.86 -15.78
CA LEU A 44 14.24 -5.95 -14.94
C LEU A 44 12.76 -6.25 -15.27
N PHE A 45 11.93 -5.25 -15.52
CA PHE A 45 10.56 -5.46 -16.00
C PHE A 45 10.55 -6.20 -17.35
N ALA A 46 11.37 -5.76 -18.31
CA ALA A 46 11.48 -6.41 -19.60
C ALA A 46 11.95 -7.87 -19.47
N LEU A 47 12.90 -8.15 -18.58
CA LEU A 47 13.35 -9.50 -18.28
C LEU A 47 12.23 -10.33 -17.62
N ASN A 48 11.52 -9.77 -16.65
CA ASN A 48 10.41 -10.45 -15.99
C ASN A 48 9.33 -10.93 -16.98
N HIS A 49 9.02 -10.12 -17.98
CA HIS A 49 8.08 -10.50 -19.05
C HIS A 49 8.64 -11.59 -19.99
N ALA A 50 9.95 -11.62 -20.20
CA ALA A 50 10.61 -12.59 -21.09
C ALA A 50 10.82 -13.97 -20.44
N LEU A 51 10.82 -14.06 -19.10
CA LEU A 51 11.04 -15.32 -18.39
C LEU A 51 9.83 -16.24 -18.53
N ALA A 52 10.08 -17.47 -18.98
CA ALA A 52 9.06 -18.53 -19.06
C ALA A 52 8.67 -19.02 -17.66
N GLU A 53 9.62 -19.07 -16.74
CA GLU A 53 9.42 -19.44 -15.34
C GLU A 53 10.16 -18.46 -14.44
N ARG A 54 9.50 -18.07 -13.32
CA ARG A 54 10.03 -17.14 -12.34
C ARG A 54 10.38 -17.91 -11.07
N THR A 55 11.69 -18.09 -10.82
CA THR A 55 12.13 -18.77 -9.60
C THR A 55 11.85 -17.89 -8.35
N PRO A 56 11.72 -18.49 -7.16
CA PRO A 56 11.53 -17.71 -5.93
C PRO A 56 12.61 -16.64 -5.71
N GLU A 57 13.86 -16.98 -6.02
CA GLU A 57 15.01 -16.07 -5.87
C GLU A 57 14.93 -14.88 -6.84
N TRP A 58 14.40 -15.11 -8.06
CA TRP A 58 14.10 -14.04 -8.99
C TRP A 58 13.00 -13.14 -8.47
N CYS A 59 11.91 -13.72 -7.97
CA CYS A 59 10.79 -12.96 -7.41
C CYS A 59 11.25 -12.06 -6.27
N ASP A 60 12.04 -12.60 -5.32
CA ASP A 60 12.58 -11.84 -4.20
C ASP A 60 13.49 -10.70 -4.67
N PHE A 61 14.38 -10.98 -5.63
CA PHE A 61 15.28 -9.97 -6.20
C PHE A 61 14.51 -8.87 -6.93
N PHE A 62 13.53 -9.21 -7.74
CA PHE A 62 12.72 -8.26 -8.49
C PHE A 62 11.94 -7.32 -7.55
N VAL A 63 11.27 -7.89 -6.55
CA VAL A 63 10.51 -7.13 -5.55
C VAL A 63 11.43 -6.20 -4.75
N GLU A 64 12.61 -6.68 -4.34
CA GLU A 64 13.62 -5.88 -3.65
C GLU A 64 14.10 -4.72 -4.54
N ALA A 65 14.50 -5.00 -5.79
CA ALA A 65 15.06 -4.01 -6.70
C ALA A 65 14.07 -2.89 -7.04
N VAL A 66 12.83 -3.24 -7.38
CA VAL A 66 11.77 -2.27 -7.68
C VAL A 66 11.40 -1.48 -6.43
N GLY A 67 11.29 -2.15 -5.27
CA GLY A 67 11.01 -1.50 -3.99
C GLY A 67 12.10 -0.50 -3.58
N GLU A 68 13.38 -0.86 -3.73
CA GLU A 68 14.50 0.04 -3.43
C GLU A 68 14.53 1.26 -4.36
N LEU A 69 14.27 1.08 -5.65
CA LEU A 69 14.16 2.21 -6.58
C LEU A 69 13.09 3.21 -6.13
N VAL A 70 11.87 2.73 -5.88
CA VAL A 70 10.73 3.61 -5.57
C VAL A 70 10.86 4.25 -4.19
N LEU A 71 11.29 3.48 -3.18
CA LEU A 71 11.30 3.95 -1.79
C LEU A 71 12.59 4.65 -1.39
N ASN A 72 13.72 4.36 -2.04
CA ASN A 72 15.04 4.84 -1.62
C ASN A 72 15.86 5.46 -2.75
N GLY A 73 15.39 5.39 -4.00
CA GLY A 73 16.11 5.90 -5.18
C GLY A 73 16.19 7.42 -5.24
N SER A 74 15.22 8.13 -4.66
CA SER A 74 15.22 9.60 -4.60
C SER A 74 14.68 10.10 -3.25
N PRO A 75 15.11 11.27 -2.76
CA PRO A 75 14.48 11.93 -1.62
C PRO A 75 13.08 12.45 -1.97
N PRO A 76 12.13 12.40 -1.02
CA PRO A 76 12.20 11.85 0.33
C PRO A 76 12.12 10.33 0.33
N ARG A 77 12.94 9.68 1.16
CA ARG A 77 12.96 8.23 1.27
C ARG A 77 11.70 7.70 1.95
N LEU A 78 11.38 6.42 1.68
CA LEU A 78 10.21 5.71 2.19
C LEU A 78 8.88 6.36 1.77
N GLN A 79 8.89 7.12 0.68
CA GLN A 79 7.68 7.67 0.08
C GLN A 79 7.65 7.34 -1.42
N CYS A 80 6.45 7.17 -1.94
CA CYS A 80 6.22 7.04 -3.37
C CYS A 80 5.55 8.31 -3.88
N SER A 81 6.16 8.99 -4.84
CA SER A 81 5.58 10.15 -5.49
C SER A 81 4.51 9.73 -6.51
N LEU A 82 3.67 10.68 -6.92
CA LEU A 82 2.69 10.43 -7.99
C LEU A 82 3.38 10.02 -9.30
N GLU A 83 4.51 10.64 -9.64
CA GLU A 83 5.28 10.30 -10.84
C GLU A 83 5.82 8.88 -10.79
N GLU A 84 6.36 8.45 -9.64
CA GLU A 84 6.85 7.07 -9.44
C GLU A 84 5.70 6.06 -9.49
N ALA A 85 4.56 6.37 -8.90
CA ALA A 85 3.37 5.53 -8.96
C ALA A 85 2.85 5.38 -10.41
N GLU A 86 2.76 6.46 -11.17
CA GLU A 86 2.34 6.44 -12.57
C GLU A 86 3.33 5.68 -13.46
N TRP A 87 4.63 5.88 -13.23
CA TRP A 87 5.66 5.11 -13.92
C TRP A 87 5.56 3.62 -13.60
N LEU A 88 5.40 3.26 -12.33
CA LEU A 88 5.30 1.87 -11.89
C LEU A 88 4.08 1.18 -12.52
N ILE A 89 2.91 1.85 -12.47
CA ILE A 89 1.69 1.38 -13.13
C ILE A 89 1.95 1.18 -14.63
N ALA A 90 2.59 2.13 -15.31
CA ALA A 90 2.87 2.04 -16.74
C ALA A 90 3.86 0.90 -17.10
N GLN A 91 4.74 0.48 -16.19
CA GLN A 91 5.61 -0.68 -16.40
C GLN A 91 4.84 -2.00 -16.31
N ILE A 92 3.88 -2.08 -15.39
CA ILE A 92 3.09 -3.29 -15.10
C ILE A 92 1.91 -3.42 -16.07
N ASP A 93 1.22 -2.31 -16.33
CA ASP A 93 -0.06 -2.25 -17.05
C ASP A 93 0.13 -2.02 -18.55
N ARG A 94 0.98 -2.85 -19.19
CA ARG A 94 1.25 -2.67 -20.63
C ARG A 94 0.06 -2.97 -21.53
N ASP A 95 -0.83 -3.84 -21.08
CA ASP A 95 -2.01 -4.33 -21.79
C ASP A 95 -3.33 -4.14 -21.00
N GLY A 96 -3.28 -3.43 -19.89
CA GLY A 96 -4.43 -3.17 -19.02
C GLY A 96 -4.65 -4.25 -17.95
N VAL A 97 -3.77 -5.25 -17.85
CA VAL A 97 -3.91 -6.37 -16.92
C VAL A 97 -2.58 -6.70 -16.24
N VAL A 98 -2.60 -6.95 -14.94
CA VAL A 98 -1.44 -7.49 -14.23
C VAL A 98 -1.39 -9.00 -14.46
N ASP A 99 -0.41 -9.46 -15.23
CA ASP A 99 -0.26 -10.89 -15.55
C ASP A 99 0.66 -11.63 -14.56
N SER A 100 1.40 -10.90 -13.76
CA SER A 100 2.46 -11.45 -12.93
C SER A 100 2.24 -11.21 -11.44
N MET A 101 2.17 -12.30 -10.66
CA MET A 101 2.14 -12.22 -9.19
C MET A 101 3.34 -11.47 -8.60
N VAL A 102 4.52 -11.55 -9.22
CA VAL A 102 5.71 -10.86 -8.72
C VAL A 102 5.61 -9.35 -8.92
N GLU A 103 4.96 -8.87 -9.98
CA GLU A 103 4.71 -7.45 -10.21
C GLU A 103 3.68 -6.91 -9.22
N LEU A 104 2.61 -7.67 -8.99
CA LEU A 104 1.61 -7.33 -7.97
C LEU A 104 2.25 -7.28 -6.58
N GLU A 105 3.08 -8.28 -6.23
CA GLU A 105 3.81 -8.33 -4.96
C GLU A 105 4.77 -7.13 -4.80
N ALA A 106 5.43 -6.68 -5.87
CA ALA A 106 6.31 -5.51 -5.81
C ALA A 106 5.53 -4.24 -5.43
N VAL A 107 4.35 -4.03 -6.02
CA VAL A 107 3.50 -2.87 -5.68
C VAL A 107 2.97 -2.98 -4.25
N VAL A 108 2.46 -4.14 -3.84
CA VAL A 108 1.96 -4.37 -2.48
C VAL A 108 3.06 -4.13 -1.46
N ARG A 109 4.28 -4.60 -1.72
CA ARG A 109 5.44 -4.39 -0.84
C ARG A 109 5.84 -2.92 -0.73
N ILE A 110 5.72 -2.14 -1.81
CA ILE A 110 5.93 -0.68 -1.79
C ILE A 110 4.88 -0.03 -0.89
N ILE A 111 3.60 -0.36 -1.07
CA ILE A 111 2.50 0.19 -0.26
C ILE A 111 2.70 -0.14 1.23
N GLU A 112 3.12 -1.35 1.58
CA GLU A 112 3.37 -1.76 2.97
C GLU A 112 4.54 -1.01 3.62
N ARG A 113 5.62 -0.78 2.88
CA ARG A 113 6.86 -0.22 3.43
C ARG A 113 6.94 1.29 3.36
N ALA A 114 6.12 1.90 2.51
CA ALA A 114 6.09 3.35 2.38
C ALA A 114 5.45 4.00 3.60
N GLU A 115 5.93 5.19 3.96
CA GLU A 115 5.25 6.07 4.90
C GLU A 115 4.08 6.83 4.23
N ASN A 116 4.15 7.00 2.91
CA ASN A 116 3.09 7.62 2.12
C ASN A 116 3.15 7.11 0.67
N VAL A 117 1.98 6.77 0.13
CA VAL A 117 1.79 6.46 -1.30
C VAL A 117 0.58 7.22 -1.84
N PRO A 118 0.58 7.60 -3.13
CA PRO A 118 -0.60 8.17 -3.76
C PRO A 118 -1.78 7.19 -3.76
N ASP A 119 -2.98 7.68 -3.51
CA ASP A 119 -4.21 6.89 -3.56
C ASP A 119 -4.36 6.12 -4.87
N ARG A 120 -3.89 6.71 -5.98
CA ARG A 120 -3.88 6.08 -7.31
C ARG A 120 -3.18 4.72 -7.31
N LEU A 121 -2.08 4.54 -6.56
CA LEU A 121 -1.36 3.27 -6.53
C LEU A 121 -2.14 2.19 -5.77
N LYS A 122 -2.76 2.57 -4.65
CA LYS A 122 -3.63 1.68 -3.88
C LYS A 122 -4.88 1.29 -4.66
N THR A 123 -5.56 2.29 -5.24
CA THR A 123 -6.73 2.07 -6.09
C THR A 123 -6.39 1.11 -7.23
N TYR A 124 -5.25 1.29 -7.90
CA TYR A 124 -4.82 0.40 -8.97
C TYR A 124 -4.73 -1.07 -8.52
N VAL A 125 -4.08 -1.34 -7.38
CA VAL A 125 -3.96 -2.72 -6.85
C VAL A 125 -5.33 -3.29 -6.51
N LEU A 126 -6.17 -2.51 -5.83
CA LEU A 126 -7.50 -2.97 -5.41
C LEU A 126 -8.42 -3.23 -6.61
N ASP A 127 -8.37 -2.37 -7.63
CA ASP A 127 -9.10 -2.57 -8.89
C ASP A 127 -8.64 -3.84 -9.62
N GLN A 128 -7.34 -4.16 -9.60
CA GLN A 128 -6.83 -5.41 -10.17
C GLN A 128 -7.37 -6.63 -9.41
N ILE A 129 -7.38 -6.59 -8.07
CA ILE A 129 -7.93 -7.68 -7.27
C ILE A 129 -9.43 -7.83 -7.49
N GLU A 130 -10.19 -6.72 -7.46
CA GLU A 130 -11.63 -6.73 -7.75
C GLU A 130 -11.91 -7.37 -9.13
N ARG A 131 -11.15 -6.97 -10.15
CA ARG A 131 -11.27 -7.56 -11.50
C ARG A 131 -10.99 -9.07 -11.53
N VAL A 132 -9.94 -9.52 -10.82
CA VAL A 132 -9.59 -10.94 -10.72
C VAL A 132 -10.70 -11.74 -10.05
N VAL A 133 -11.26 -11.23 -8.95
CA VAL A 133 -12.38 -11.87 -8.24
C VAL A 133 -13.60 -11.97 -9.16
N LEU A 134 -13.98 -10.88 -9.82
CA LEU A 134 -15.18 -10.83 -10.68
C LEU A 134 -15.03 -11.65 -11.98
N SER A 135 -13.81 -11.75 -12.53
CA SER A 135 -13.57 -12.52 -13.77
C SER A 135 -13.21 -13.98 -13.53
N GLY A 136 -12.80 -14.35 -12.30
CA GLY A 136 -12.29 -15.69 -11.99
C GLY A 136 -10.90 -15.98 -12.59
N THR A 137 -10.24 -14.98 -13.19
CA THR A 137 -8.95 -15.13 -13.87
C THR A 137 -7.97 -14.07 -13.44
N GLY A 138 -6.68 -14.39 -13.39
CA GLY A 138 -5.62 -13.44 -13.07
C GLY A 138 -4.48 -14.04 -12.26
N PRO A 139 -3.50 -13.23 -11.84
CA PRO A 139 -2.26 -13.70 -11.23
C PRO A 139 -2.47 -14.42 -9.88
N THR A 140 -3.52 -14.08 -9.14
CA THR A 140 -3.84 -14.74 -7.85
C THR A 140 -4.51 -16.09 -8.03
N ARG A 141 -4.91 -16.45 -9.24
CA ARG A 141 -5.64 -17.69 -9.59
C ARG A 141 -4.74 -18.79 -10.14
N CYS A 142 -3.43 -18.72 -9.97
CA CYS A 142 -2.44 -19.71 -10.43
C CYS A 142 -2.57 -20.11 -11.91
N GLY A 143 -3.02 -19.17 -12.78
CA GLY A 143 -3.21 -19.44 -14.21
C GLY A 143 -4.30 -20.45 -14.56
N GLY A 144 -5.08 -20.91 -13.57
CA GLY A 144 -6.22 -21.81 -13.77
C GLY A 144 -7.51 -21.01 -13.93
N HIS A 145 -8.37 -21.46 -14.85
CA HIS A 145 -9.77 -21.03 -14.89
C HIS A 145 -10.50 -21.66 -13.69
N LEU A 146 -10.48 -20.97 -12.56
CA LEU A 146 -11.44 -21.31 -11.51
C LEU A 146 -12.76 -20.70 -11.93
N ALA A 147 -13.72 -21.55 -12.23
CA ALA A 147 -15.00 -21.18 -12.85
C ALA A 147 -15.97 -20.44 -11.88
N ALA A 148 -15.54 -20.05 -10.70
CA ALA A 148 -16.37 -19.41 -9.70
C ALA A 148 -15.81 -18.04 -9.30
N THR A 149 -16.67 -17.06 -9.28
CA THR A 149 -16.50 -15.77 -8.62
C THR A 149 -16.51 -16.03 -7.10
N HIS A 150 -15.35 -16.26 -6.49
CA HIS A 150 -15.19 -16.37 -5.04
C HIS A 150 -13.90 -15.69 -4.60
N ILE A 151 -13.79 -15.35 -3.34
CA ILE A 151 -12.60 -14.69 -2.81
C ILE A 151 -11.67 -15.74 -2.20
N THR A 152 -10.45 -15.82 -2.70
CA THR A 152 -9.43 -16.75 -2.22
C THR A 152 -8.68 -16.20 -1.02
N ALA A 153 -8.05 -17.08 -0.24
CA ALA A 153 -7.15 -16.68 0.85
C ALA A 153 -5.95 -15.82 0.38
N ALA A 154 -5.52 -15.97 -0.87
CA ALA A 154 -4.47 -15.14 -1.45
C ALA A 154 -4.95 -13.69 -1.65
N GLU A 155 -6.16 -13.53 -2.16
CA GLU A 155 -6.79 -12.22 -2.36
C GLU A 155 -7.10 -11.54 -1.04
N CYS A 156 -7.64 -12.26 -0.05
CA CYS A 156 -7.83 -11.74 1.31
C CYS A 156 -6.53 -11.20 1.89
N ARG A 157 -5.42 -11.92 1.74
CA ARG A 157 -4.10 -11.47 2.24
C ARG A 157 -3.64 -10.21 1.54
N ILE A 158 -3.80 -10.10 0.22
CA ILE A 158 -3.39 -8.90 -0.52
C ILE A 158 -4.26 -7.70 -0.14
N ILE A 159 -5.59 -7.85 -0.12
CA ILE A 159 -6.50 -6.79 0.30
C ILE A 159 -6.13 -6.29 1.70
N ARG A 160 -5.96 -7.21 2.68
CA ARG A 160 -5.58 -6.87 4.05
C ARG A 160 -4.27 -6.09 4.12
N ARG A 161 -3.26 -6.50 3.37
CA ARG A 161 -1.95 -5.82 3.30
C ARG A 161 -2.05 -4.42 2.72
N VAL A 162 -2.95 -4.18 1.77
CA VAL A 162 -3.13 -2.87 1.12
C VAL A 162 -3.95 -1.92 1.98
N ILE A 163 -5.13 -2.35 2.48
CA ILE A 163 -6.05 -1.47 3.20
C ILE A 163 -5.55 -1.09 4.60
N PHE A 164 -4.74 -1.95 5.24
CA PHE A 164 -4.15 -1.70 6.57
C PHE A 164 -2.67 -1.30 6.51
N ALA A 165 -2.15 -0.95 5.32
CA ALA A 165 -0.76 -0.56 5.15
C ALA A 165 -0.43 0.77 5.83
N SER A 166 0.84 0.93 6.23
CA SER A 166 1.34 2.17 6.82
C SER A 166 1.32 3.35 5.85
N GLY A 167 1.48 3.10 4.54
CA GLY A 167 1.41 4.09 3.46
C GLY A 167 0.00 4.60 3.12
N SER A 168 -1.01 4.18 3.87
CA SER A 168 -2.39 4.66 3.77
C SER A 168 -2.55 6.13 4.18
N CYS A 169 -3.71 6.74 3.92
CA CYS A 169 -4.06 8.13 4.30
C CYS A 169 -3.86 8.42 5.80
N ALA A 170 -3.98 7.40 6.64
CA ALA A 170 -3.45 7.35 8.00
C ALA A 170 -3.02 5.90 8.26
N PRO A 171 -2.02 5.65 9.13
CA PRO A 171 -1.59 4.29 9.43
C PRO A 171 -2.77 3.41 9.85
N ALA A 172 -2.98 2.32 9.12
CA ALA A 172 -4.06 1.36 9.34
C ALA A 172 -5.50 1.92 9.23
N ALA A 173 -5.71 3.09 8.60
CA ALA A 173 -7.06 3.63 8.37
C ALA A 173 -7.59 3.21 7.00
N VAL A 174 -8.75 2.58 6.99
CA VAL A 174 -9.48 2.20 5.78
C VAL A 174 -10.21 3.42 5.24
N SER A 175 -10.06 3.72 3.96
CA SER A 175 -10.76 4.80 3.28
C SER A 175 -12.17 4.39 2.86
N ARG A 176 -13.02 5.37 2.57
CA ARG A 176 -14.37 5.13 2.05
C ARG A 176 -14.35 4.30 0.76
N PHE A 177 -13.43 4.57 -0.15
CA PHE A 177 -13.28 3.82 -1.39
C PHE A 177 -12.99 2.33 -1.12
N GLU A 178 -12.10 2.04 -0.16
CA GLU A 178 -11.76 0.68 0.26
C GLU A 178 -12.95 -0.03 0.90
N ALA A 179 -13.70 0.66 1.76
CA ALA A 179 -14.91 0.11 2.36
C ALA A 179 -15.99 -0.18 1.31
N GLU A 180 -16.22 0.74 0.36
CA GLU A 180 -17.15 0.53 -0.75
C GLU A 180 -16.73 -0.64 -1.65
N MET A 181 -15.41 -0.82 -1.88
CA MET A 181 -14.90 -1.99 -2.61
C MET A 181 -15.19 -3.30 -1.86
N LEU A 182 -15.01 -3.32 -0.53
CA LEU A 182 -15.33 -4.50 0.28
C LEU A 182 -16.83 -4.88 0.15
N PHE A 183 -17.73 -3.91 0.15
CA PHE A 183 -19.17 -4.15 -0.09
C PHE A 183 -19.41 -4.71 -1.50
N ARG A 184 -18.84 -4.11 -2.55
CA ARG A 184 -18.99 -4.61 -3.93
C ARG A 184 -18.50 -6.05 -4.08
N LEU A 185 -17.37 -6.40 -3.45
CA LEU A 185 -16.87 -7.77 -3.44
C LEU A 185 -17.80 -8.71 -2.69
N LYS A 186 -18.32 -8.29 -1.53
CA LYS A 186 -19.30 -9.07 -0.74
C LYS A 186 -20.54 -9.37 -1.58
N ASP A 187 -21.16 -8.37 -2.16
CA ASP A 187 -22.37 -8.54 -2.96
C ASP A 187 -22.15 -9.46 -4.18
N ALA A 188 -21.01 -9.30 -4.86
CA ALA A 188 -20.68 -10.10 -6.03
C ALA A 188 -20.37 -11.57 -5.70
N THR A 189 -20.00 -11.88 -4.47
CA THR A 189 -19.57 -13.23 -4.05
C THR A 189 -20.46 -13.83 -2.95
N LEU A 190 -21.60 -13.22 -2.68
CA LEU A 190 -22.50 -13.62 -1.58
C LEU A 190 -23.00 -15.08 -1.67
N ALA A 191 -23.18 -15.59 -2.90
CA ALA A 191 -23.64 -16.94 -3.15
C ALA A 191 -22.52 -17.98 -3.22
N GLU A 192 -21.26 -17.56 -3.07
CA GLU A 192 -20.09 -18.38 -3.31
C GLU A 192 -19.42 -18.81 -1.99
N GLU A 193 -18.66 -19.89 -2.02
CA GLU A 193 -17.88 -20.37 -0.89
C GLU A 193 -16.53 -19.58 -0.82
N ASN A 194 -16.54 -18.43 -0.16
CA ASN A 194 -15.36 -17.58 0.03
C ASN A 194 -14.37 -18.21 1.03
N ALA A 195 -13.12 -17.75 0.98
CA ALA A 195 -12.11 -18.14 1.98
C ALA A 195 -12.55 -17.75 3.41
N ALA A 196 -12.21 -18.57 4.40
CA ALA A 196 -12.60 -18.35 5.79
C ALA A 196 -12.16 -17.00 6.35
N GLU A 197 -11.07 -16.45 5.83
CA GLU A 197 -10.51 -15.14 6.22
C GLU A 197 -11.32 -13.95 5.68
N TRP A 198 -12.24 -14.18 4.74
CA TRP A 198 -13.01 -13.12 4.09
C TRP A 198 -13.95 -12.41 5.05
N ASP A 199 -14.69 -13.16 5.83
CA ASP A 199 -15.66 -12.61 6.78
C ASP A 199 -15.03 -11.62 7.74
N ASP A 200 -13.92 -12.05 8.35
CA ASP A 200 -13.17 -11.19 9.29
C ASP A 200 -12.54 -9.98 8.59
N LEU A 201 -12.05 -10.16 7.35
CA LEU A 201 -11.50 -9.05 6.57
C LEU A 201 -12.56 -7.99 6.26
N PHE A 202 -13.74 -8.42 5.81
CA PHE A 202 -14.87 -7.51 5.53
C PHE A 202 -15.28 -6.75 6.78
N ILE A 203 -15.54 -7.47 7.88
CA ILE A 203 -16.00 -6.87 9.15
C ILE A 203 -14.93 -5.92 9.70
N ASP A 204 -13.66 -6.33 9.78
CA ASP A 204 -12.56 -5.50 10.28
C ASP A 204 -12.35 -4.25 9.42
N GLY A 205 -12.41 -4.40 8.09
CA GLY A 205 -12.20 -3.30 7.16
C GLY A 205 -13.29 -2.25 7.24
N VAL A 206 -14.57 -2.67 7.19
CA VAL A 206 -15.71 -1.75 7.29
C VAL A 206 -15.81 -1.11 8.69
N ALA A 207 -15.62 -1.90 9.76
CA ALA A 207 -15.62 -1.36 11.13
C ALA A 207 -14.47 -0.35 11.34
N ASN A 208 -13.28 -0.60 10.77
CA ASN A 208 -12.18 0.35 10.81
C ASN A 208 -12.53 1.66 10.10
N PHE A 209 -13.19 1.62 8.94
CA PHE A 209 -13.64 2.82 8.26
C PHE A 209 -14.65 3.61 9.09
N LEU A 210 -15.68 2.94 9.66
CA LEU A 210 -16.74 3.57 10.43
C LEU A 210 -16.25 4.17 11.76
N LYS A 211 -15.27 3.52 12.40
CA LYS A 211 -14.65 4.01 13.66
C LYS A 211 -13.43 4.88 13.38
N GLY A 212 -13.26 5.30 12.13
CA GLY A 212 -12.08 5.88 11.56
C GLY A 212 -11.31 6.83 12.45
N PHE A 213 -10.11 6.43 12.83
CA PHE A 213 -9.06 7.35 13.25
C PHE A 213 -8.64 8.24 12.07
N THR A 214 -9.52 9.13 11.65
CA THR A 214 -9.22 10.12 10.61
C THR A 214 -8.30 11.21 11.18
N HIS A 215 -7.07 10.84 11.49
CA HIS A 215 -6.00 11.81 11.61
C HIS A 215 -5.49 12.19 10.22
N HIS A 216 -6.34 12.83 9.43
CA HIS A 216 -5.99 13.43 8.12
C HIS A 216 -4.73 14.32 8.16
N ASN A 217 -4.28 14.70 9.36
CA ASN A 217 -3.13 15.58 9.57
C ASN A 217 -1.90 14.87 10.15
N ALA A 218 -1.92 13.54 10.30
CA ALA A 218 -0.79 12.83 10.91
C ALA A 218 0.34 12.53 9.91
N GLN A 219 0.05 12.52 8.61
CA GLN A 219 1.05 12.27 7.57
C GLN A 219 1.62 13.58 7.03
N LEU A 220 2.95 13.64 6.96
CA LEU A 220 3.64 14.69 6.21
C LEU A 220 3.41 14.44 4.71
N SER A 221 2.92 15.45 3.98
CA SER A 221 2.84 15.37 2.53
C SER A 221 4.23 15.12 1.93
N HIS A 222 4.29 14.48 0.77
CA HIS A 222 5.53 14.24 0.03
C HIS A 222 6.35 15.55 -0.17
N GLU A 223 5.68 16.64 -0.50
CA GLU A 223 6.30 17.94 -0.69
C GLU A 223 6.91 18.47 0.61
N ARG A 224 6.18 18.37 1.72
CA ARG A 224 6.67 18.83 3.03
C ARG A 224 7.83 17.98 3.53
N LYS A 225 7.80 16.67 3.33
CA LYS A 225 8.93 15.80 3.69
C LYS A 225 10.16 16.14 2.87
N ARG A 226 10.02 16.35 1.55
CA ARG A 226 11.13 16.78 0.68
C ARG A 226 11.75 18.10 1.11
N GLU A 227 10.92 19.08 1.50
CA GLU A 227 11.39 20.37 2.04
C GLU A 227 12.20 20.18 3.33
N LEU A 228 11.71 19.31 4.24
CA LEU A 228 12.39 19.02 5.50
C LEU A 228 13.72 18.29 5.28
N GLU A 229 13.77 17.32 4.39
CA GLU A 229 15.00 16.59 4.05
C GLU A 229 16.01 17.51 3.35
N ALA A 230 15.58 18.36 2.41
CA ALA A 230 16.42 19.34 1.76
C ALA A 230 16.97 20.36 2.77
N PHE A 231 16.17 20.77 3.74
CA PHE A 231 16.60 21.66 4.82
C PHE A 231 17.64 20.99 5.72
N ILE A 232 17.43 19.73 6.13
CA ILE A 232 18.39 18.96 6.94
C ILE A 232 19.69 18.76 6.17
N ALA A 233 19.63 18.47 4.87
CA ALA A 233 20.79 18.31 4.01
C ALA A 233 21.58 19.61 3.81
N ALA A 234 20.90 20.75 3.74
CA ALA A 234 21.53 22.07 3.59
C ALA A 234 22.16 22.58 4.87
N GLU A 235 21.68 22.19 6.04
CA GLU A 235 22.14 22.68 7.35
C GLU A 235 23.07 21.70 8.10
N ASN A 236 24.04 21.11 7.43
CA ASN A 236 25.05 20.27 8.12
C ASN A 236 25.95 21.07 9.11
N ARG A 237 25.61 22.34 9.44
CA ARG A 237 26.41 23.21 10.29
C ARG A 237 25.72 24.17 11.26
N ALA A 238 24.39 24.24 11.39
CA ALA A 238 23.85 25.23 12.34
C ALA A 238 22.43 24.96 12.86
N ASN A 239 22.30 24.97 14.18
CA ASN A 239 21.11 25.32 14.97
C ASN A 239 19.86 24.46 14.83
N ILE A 240 19.97 23.21 15.23
CA ILE A 240 18.84 22.30 15.53
C ILE A 240 17.75 23.00 16.36
N GLY A 241 18.13 23.88 17.30
CA GLY A 241 17.17 24.63 18.13
C GLY A 241 16.27 25.62 17.37
N ARG A 242 16.77 26.29 16.33
CA ARG A 242 15.97 27.20 15.49
C ARG A 242 15.07 26.44 14.52
N PHE A 243 15.52 25.31 14.04
CA PHE A 243 14.74 24.43 13.17
C PHE A 243 13.54 23.85 13.91
N ILE A 244 13.79 23.24 15.07
CA ILE A 244 12.75 22.70 15.94
C ILE A 244 11.73 23.78 16.33
N GLY A 245 12.18 24.99 16.63
CA GLY A 245 11.28 26.11 16.95
C GLY A 245 10.39 26.57 15.78
N ARG A 246 10.82 26.39 14.53
CA ARG A 246 10.04 26.72 13.32
C ARG A 246 9.06 25.62 12.97
N VAL A 247 9.49 24.36 13.01
CA VAL A 247 8.63 23.18 12.80
C VAL A 247 7.49 23.16 13.84
N ILE A 248 7.78 23.45 15.10
CA ILE A 248 6.75 23.50 16.15
C ILE A 248 5.73 24.64 15.92
N ARG A 249 6.13 25.76 15.30
CA ARG A 249 5.21 26.86 14.98
C ARG A 249 4.30 26.58 13.81
N GLU A 250 4.75 25.84 12.83
CA GLU A 250 4.04 25.57 11.57
C GLU A 250 3.19 24.28 11.60
N VAL A 251 3.48 23.37 12.56
CA VAL A 251 2.73 22.14 12.76
C VAL A 251 2.09 22.15 14.16
N PRO A 252 0.83 22.56 14.30
CA PRO A 252 0.19 22.81 15.60
C PRO A 252 0.13 21.62 16.55
N HIS A 253 0.42 20.41 16.09
CA HIS A 253 0.17 19.17 16.84
C HIS A 253 1.43 18.36 17.21
N VAL A 254 2.62 18.76 16.77
CA VAL A 254 3.89 18.05 17.09
C VAL A 254 4.46 18.47 18.46
N GLY A 255 4.01 19.58 19.02
CA GLY A 255 4.55 20.15 20.28
C GLY A 255 4.46 19.23 21.50
N ASN A 256 3.49 18.33 21.56
CA ASN A 256 3.28 17.47 22.72
C ASN A 256 4.19 16.25 22.78
N HIS A 257 4.61 15.72 21.65
CA HIS A 257 5.53 14.56 21.61
C HIS A 257 6.97 14.96 21.96
N PHE A 258 7.38 16.16 21.57
CA PHE A 258 8.71 16.70 21.95
C PHE A 258 8.81 17.06 23.44
N GLY A 259 7.72 17.52 24.06
CA GLY A 259 7.66 17.80 25.49
C GLY A 259 7.84 16.54 26.36
N LEU A 260 7.40 15.39 25.89
CA LEU A 260 7.58 14.08 26.55
C LEU A 260 9.04 13.61 26.51
N VAL A 261 9.75 13.87 25.40
CA VAL A 261 11.15 13.47 25.23
C VAL A 261 12.10 14.35 26.02
N PHE A 262 11.78 15.63 26.17
CA PHE A 262 12.67 16.63 26.84
C PHE A 262 12.17 17.09 28.21
N GLY A 263 11.17 16.43 28.80
CA GLY A 263 10.79 16.61 30.20
C GLY A 263 10.09 17.93 30.57
N LYS A 264 9.60 18.73 29.62
CA LYS A 264 8.79 19.93 29.90
C LYS A 264 7.29 19.60 29.75
N LYS A 265 6.62 19.41 30.88
CA LYS A 265 5.16 19.43 30.95
C LYS A 265 4.67 20.86 30.67
N GLN A 266 4.19 21.12 29.46
CA GLN A 266 3.25 22.21 29.22
C GLN A 266 1.86 21.61 29.12
N SER A 267 1.04 21.91 30.11
CA SER A 267 -0.38 21.62 30.11
C SER A 267 -1.08 22.53 29.09
N SER A 268 -1.17 22.16 27.86
CA SER A 268 -2.20 22.67 26.96
C SER A 268 -3.42 21.78 27.12
N GLY A 269 -4.56 22.33 27.50
CA GLY A 269 -5.77 21.63 27.88
C GLY A 269 -6.54 20.95 26.74
N LEU A 270 -5.82 20.25 25.87
CA LEU A 270 -6.39 19.37 24.87
C LEU A 270 -6.31 17.95 25.42
N ASP A 271 -7.42 17.45 25.89
CA ASP A 271 -7.56 16.06 26.31
C ASP A 271 -7.57 15.16 25.07
N TYR A 272 -6.40 14.58 24.76
CA TYR A 272 -6.24 13.67 23.62
C TYR A 272 -7.00 12.36 23.81
N SER A 273 -7.23 11.93 25.03
CA SER A 273 -8.02 10.72 25.32
C SER A 273 -9.51 10.95 25.07
N ALA A 274 -10.02 12.12 25.38
CA ALA A 274 -11.41 12.51 25.07
C ALA A 274 -11.61 12.68 23.55
N ARG A 275 -10.63 13.27 22.83
CA ARG A 275 -10.70 13.40 21.38
C ARG A 275 -10.53 12.06 20.63
N ALA A 276 -9.72 11.16 21.15
CA ALA A 276 -9.62 9.81 20.61
C ALA A 276 -10.95 9.06 20.82
N ALA A 277 -11.53 9.15 22.00
CA ALA A 277 -12.84 8.55 22.30
C ALA A 277 -14.01 9.18 21.52
N GLU A 278 -13.94 10.48 21.18
CA GLU A 278 -14.91 11.12 20.27
C GLU A 278 -14.71 10.66 18.81
N GLY A 279 -13.47 10.40 18.39
CA GLY A 279 -13.14 9.90 17.04
C GLY A 279 -13.47 8.41 16.86
N GLU A 280 -13.68 7.66 17.94
CA GLU A 280 -14.08 6.24 17.90
C GLU A 280 -15.60 6.04 17.71
N LYS A 281 -16.39 7.10 17.82
CA LYS A 281 -17.85 7.02 17.65
C LYS A 281 -18.22 7.15 16.18
N VAL A 282 -19.06 6.23 15.73
CA VAL A 282 -19.67 6.30 14.40
C VAL A 282 -20.50 7.59 14.29
N THR A 283 -20.16 8.42 13.33
CA THR A 283 -20.88 9.69 13.10
C THR A 283 -22.22 9.47 12.41
N ASP A 284 -23.15 10.43 12.49
CA ASP A 284 -24.43 10.37 11.77
C ASP A 284 -24.22 10.19 10.25
N TYR A 285 -23.14 10.74 9.70
CA TYR A 285 -22.79 10.60 8.28
C TYR A 285 -22.35 9.16 7.94
N GLU A 286 -21.52 8.55 8.76
CA GLU A 286 -21.04 7.17 8.60
C GLU A 286 -22.20 6.18 8.81
N SER A 287 -23.10 6.44 9.76
CA SER A 287 -24.31 5.65 9.95
C SER A 287 -25.21 5.69 8.72
N ALA A 288 -25.48 6.89 8.18
CA ALA A 288 -26.28 7.06 6.97
C ALA A 288 -25.63 6.41 5.74
N TRP A 289 -24.28 6.46 5.65
CA TRP A 289 -23.55 5.74 4.61
C TRP A 289 -23.70 4.22 4.75
N LEU A 290 -23.52 3.68 5.96
CA LEU A 290 -23.69 2.24 6.20
C LEU A 290 -25.10 1.78 5.89
N GLU A 291 -26.14 2.52 6.34
CA GLU A 291 -27.52 2.25 5.97
C GLU A 291 -27.70 2.22 4.45
N SER A 292 -27.11 3.18 3.71
CA SER A 292 -27.21 3.21 2.25
C SER A 292 -26.52 2.04 1.55
N MET A 293 -25.45 1.47 2.17
CA MET A 293 -24.77 0.30 1.61
C MET A 293 -25.56 -0.98 1.87
N ILE A 294 -26.15 -1.12 3.07
CA ILE A 294 -26.97 -2.29 3.44
C ILE A 294 -28.30 -2.28 2.68
N ASP A 295 -28.95 -1.12 2.54
CA ASP A 295 -30.24 -0.99 1.85
C ASP A 295 -30.11 -1.13 0.32
N ALA A 296 -28.89 -1.25 -0.24
CA ALA A 296 -28.68 -1.26 -1.68
C ALA A 296 -29.36 -2.45 -2.38
N ASP A 297 -29.44 -3.60 -1.72
CA ASP A 297 -30.14 -4.80 -2.20
C ASP A 297 -31.49 -5.06 -1.48
N GLY A 298 -31.79 -4.32 -0.41
CA GLY A 298 -33.04 -4.36 0.34
C GLY A 298 -33.16 -5.52 1.34
N GLU A 299 -32.11 -6.29 1.56
CA GLU A 299 -32.05 -7.40 2.51
C GLU A 299 -30.73 -7.31 3.34
N VAL A 300 -30.82 -7.60 4.65
CA VAL A 300 -29.63 -7.64 5.53
C VAL A 300 -29.10 -9.08 5.52
N ASP A 301 -27.92 -9.28 4.96
CA ASP A 301 -27.27 -10.58 4.93
C ASP A 301 -26.57 -10.96 6.26
N GLU A 302 -26.01 -12.16 6.34
CA GLU A 302 -25.35 -12.68 7.55
C GLU A 302 -24.10 -11.88 7.92
N LEU A 303 -23.27 -11.45 6.93
CA LEU A 303 -22.07 -10.66 7.18
C LEU A 303 -22.40 -9.26 7.69
N GLU A 304 -23.42 -8.63 7.11
CA GLU A 304 -23.92 -7.33 7.57
C GLU A 304 -24.51 -7.41 8.96
N SER A 305 -25.26 -8.47 9.25
CA SER A 305 -25.78 -8.72 10.61
C SER A 305 -24.64 -8.87 11.63
N ARG A 306 -23.55 -9.56 11.28
CA ARG A 306 -22.35 -9.71 12.12
C ARG A 306 -21.59 -8.39 12.28
N LEU A 307 -21.49 -7.58 11.21
CA LEU A 307 -20.90 -6.24 11.27
C LEU A 307 -21.67 -5.33 12.23
N ILE A 308 -23.00 -5.27 12.09
CA ILE A 308 -23.87 -4.48 12.99
C ILE A 308 -23.71 -4.94 14.45
N ALA A 309 -23.72 -6.27 14.68
CA ALA A 309 -23.51 -6.82 16.03
C ALA A 309 -22.14 -6.46 16.61
N ARG A 310 -21.09 -6.44 15.79
CA ARG A 310 -19.74 -6.05 16.18
C ARG A 310 -19.69 -4.57 16.57
N LEU A 311 -20.27 -3.68 15.77
CA LEU A 311 -20.33 -2.24 16.07
C LEU A 311 -21.10 -1.97 17.36
N ALA A 312 -22.23 -2.64 17.57
CA ALA A 312 -23.05 -2.49 18.78
C ALA A 312 -22.40 -3.06 20.06
N ALA A 313 -21.46 -3.98 19.95
CA ALA A 313 -20.75 -4.57 21.10
C ALA A 313 -19.57 -3.71 21.58
N GLU A 314 -19.10 -2.79 20.76
CA GLU A 314 -17.93 -1.94 21.02
C GLU A 314 -18.33 -0.48 21.37
N ASP A 315 -19.63 -0.11 21.27
CA ASP A 315 -20.24 1.12 21.78
C ASP A 315 -20.56 0.99 23.28
#